data_6d65385acfd701fc2e3dc4281f678cea
#
_entry.id   6d65385acfd701fc2e3dc4281f678cea
#
_cell.length_a   1.000
_cell.length_b   1.000
_cell.length_c   1.000
_cell.angle_alpha   90.00
_cell.angle_beta   90.00
_cell.angle_gamma   90.00
#
_symmetry.space_group_name_H-M   'P 1'
#
loop_
_entity.id
_entity.type
_entity.pdbx_description
1 polymer ?
#
loop_
_entity_poly.entity_id
_entity_poly.type
_entity_poly.pdbx_seq_one_letter_code
_entity_poly.pdbx_strand_id
1 'polypeptide(L)'
;MTKYIFVLLGLFSSTLLFPQSVSEVAAVQLSAVASASPVRITVSWKSLSGTNSITIYRKLKSATSWGSSIASPSPTTNSYIDNGVSVGIAYEYKVVRVANGVTGTGYLCSGINVPMRDYRGKIILLVANNLSSPLSTELLTLEKDLAADGWAVLRTDVTTNTTVSGVRNIIIGQYQSDPTNVKAVYIVGHLAVPYSGNIAPDGHDSHQGAWPCDGYYGEMNGNWTDNSVSVQAAQNPKNFNVPGDGKLDQSDFPSALELQVGRVDLYDMPAFSSSEVELTRNYLNKAHTFKVKGYTPDPRAMMFDNLQWVGNPLAASGWRSIAPMVGAEEISAPYQYGPSYNSLVNGQSYLWAYASGGGLQEYIGNEVTFNGADNIGTTQTYAAGNLGGVFNMSFGSYFGDWDNKNNFLRAPLAKGEGLTNAYSSIPGWYFHHMGLGENIGYSTLETMNNTGLYVPLTDGWQG
;
A
#
# COMPACT_ATOMS: atom_id res chain seq x y z
N MET A 1 -47.83 8.28 56.31
CA MET A 1 -46.41 8.71 56.16
C MET A 1 -45.69 7.63 55.45
N THR A 2 -45.59 7.74 54.12
CA THR A 2 -44.93 6.74 53.26
C THR A 2 -43.54 7.29 52.89
N LYS A 3 -42.48 6.63 53.34
CA LYS A 3 -41.10 7.00 53.05
C LYS A 3 -40.69 6.41 51.69
N TYR A 4 -40.35 7.25 50.74
CA TYR A 4 -39.70 6.86 49.47
C TYR A 4 -38.21 6.75 49.73
N ILE A 5 -37.66 5.55 49.51
CA ILE A 5 -36.22 5.31 49.45
C ILE A 5 -35.78 5.48 47.97
N PHE A 6 -35.01 6.53 47.68
CA PHE A 6 -34.33 6.70 46.41
C PHE A 6 -33.06 5.84 46.43
N VAL A 7 -33.04 4.77 45.61
CA VAL A 7 -31.81 4.03 45.32
C VAL A 7 -31.13 4.71 44.15
N LEU A 8 -29.98 5.34 44.42
CA LEU A 8 -29.10 5.92 43.41
C LEU A 8 -28.31 4.76 42.76
N LEU A 9 -28.72 4.30 41.56
CA LEU A 9 -27.93 3.42 40.75
C LEU A 9 -26.80 4.26 40.14
N GLY A 10 -25.61 4.15 40.71
CA GLY A 10 -24.38 4.62 40.10
C GLY A 10 -24.03 3.78 38.85
N LEU A 11 -24.24 4.35 37.66
CA LEU A 11 -23.69 3.81 36.41
C LEU A 11 -22.17 3.93 36.47
N PHE A 12 -21.49 2.85 36.87
CA PHE A 12 -20.07 2.66 36.61
C PHE A 12 -19.95 2.42 35.11
N SER A 13 -19.63 3.46 34.35
CA SER A 13 -19.10 3.35 33.00
C SER A 13 -17.72 2.75 33.12
N SER A 14 -17.63 1.41 33.11
CA SER A 14 -16.36 0.72 32.88
C SER A 14 -15.97 0.97 31.42
N THR A 15 -15.06 1.91 31.20
CA THR A 15 -14.30 1.96 29.95
C THR A 15 -13.54 0.64 29.88
N LEU A 16 -14.03 -0.29 29.08
CA LEU A 16 -13.28 -1.49 28.69
C LEU A 16 -12.06 -0.98 27.92
N LEU A 17 -10.94 -0.87 28.60
CA LEU A 17 -9.63 -0.69 27.99
C LEU A 17 -9.32 -2.02 27.29
N PHE A 18 -9.65 -2.10 25.99
CA PHE A 18 -9.18 -3.22 25.17
C PHE A 18 -7.66 -3.15 25.09
N PRO A 19 -6.95 -4.26 25.33
CA PRO A 19 -5.51 -4.27 25.17
C PRO A 19 -5.17 -3.93 23.71
N GLN A 20 -4.18 -3.05 23.51
CA GLN A 20 -3.70 -2.72 22.18
C GLN A 20 -3.20 -3.98 21.48
N SER A 21 -3.50 -4.11 20.18
CA SER A 21 -3.02 -5.25 19.39
C SER A 21 -1.49 -5.26 19.31
N VAL A 22 -0.89 -6.44 19.11
CA VAL A 22 0.56 -6.56 18.92
C VAL A 22 1.03 -5.70 17.75
N SER A 23 0.21 -5.61 16.69
CA SER A 23 0.45 -4.76 15.52
C SER A 23 0.55 -3.28 15.88
N GLU A 24 -0.33 -2.80 16.75
CA GLU A 24 -0.31 -1.40 17.21
C GLU A 24 0.90 -1.11 18.09
N VAL A 25 1.33 -2.07 18.93
CA VAL A 25 2.53 -1.95 19.77
C VAL A 25 3.80 -1.93 18.92
N ALA A 26 3.88 -2.75 17.89
CA ALA A 26 5.00 -2.85 16.97
C ALA A 26 5.16 -1.62 16.05
N ALA A 27 4.17 -0.74 15.98
CA ALA A 27 4.20 0.51 15.24
C ALA A 27 4.22 1.72 16.18
N VAL A 28 5.11 2.70 15.93
CA VAL A 28 5.03 4.01 16.56
C VAL A 28 4.24 4.93 15.65
N GLN A 29 3.04 5.31 16.07
CA GLN A 29 2.13 6.15 15.30
C GLN A 29 2.58 7.60 15.39
N LEU A 30 3.24 8.09 14.34
CA LEU A 30 3.87 9.40 14.29
C LEU A 30 2.97 10.44 13.62
N SER A 31 3.11 11.67 14.08
CA SER A 31 2.63 12.88 13.40
C SER A 31 3.66 14.01 13.58
N ALA A 32 3.58 15.06 12.76
CA ALA A 32 4.44 16.23 12.91
C ALA A 32 3.72 17.53 12.60
N VAL A 33 4.15 18.58 13.29
CA VAL A 33 3.78 19.97 13.00
C VAL A 33 5.06 20.77 12.72
N ALA A 34 5.14 21.36 11.53
CA ALA A 34 6.22 22.23 11.13
C ALA A 34 5.86 23.70 11.40
N SER A 35 6.83 24.49 11.88
CA SER A 35 6.69 25.93 12.14
C SER A 35 7.87 26.69 11.55
N ALA A 36 7.59 27.78 10.83
CA ALA A 36 8.59 28.68 10.30
C ALA A 36 8.98 29.80 11.29
N SER A 37 8.18 30.04 12.32
CA SER A 37 8.45 31.03 13.35
C SER A 37 7.88 30.58 14.71
N PRO A 38 8.70 30.12 15.66
CA PRO A 38 10.12 29.80 15.49
C PRO A 38 10.35 28.61 14.55
N VAL A 39 11.51 28.56 13.91
CA VAL A 39 11.88 27.45 13.01
C VAL A 39 12.04 26.18 13.82
N ARG A 40 11.12 25.21 13.62
CA ARG A 40 11.13 23.91 14.32
C ARG A 40 10.19 22.91 13.68
N ILE A 41 10.43 21.63 13.92
CA ILE A 41 9.49 20.55 13.66
C ILE A 41 9.17 19.87 14.98
N THR A 42 7.90 19.77 15.34
CA THR A 42 7.45 19.01 16.51
C THR A 42 6.98 17.65 16.03
N VAL A 43 7.70 16.60 16.39
CA VAL A 43 7.32 15.20 16.14
C VAL A 43 6.57 14.69 17.35
N SER A 44 5.41 14.09 17.14
CA SER A 44 4.54 13.56 18.20
C SER A 44 4.20 12.09 17.93
N TRP A 45 3.88 11.35 18.97
CA TRP A 45 3.48 9.94 18.89
C TRP A 45 2.46 9.59 19.96
N LYS A 46 1.66 8.57 19.68
CA LYS A 46 0.69 8.03 20.63
C LYS A 46 1.43 7.39 21.81
N SER A 47 1.08 7.78 23.02
CA SER A 47 1.62 7.19 24.24
C SER A 47 1.24 5.72 24.39
N LEU A 48 2.15 4.92 24.93
CA LEU A 48 1.91 3.51 25.20
C LEU A 48 2.35 3.18 26.63
N SER A 49 1.48 2.56 27.39
CA SER A 49 1.79 2.08 28.74
C SER A 49 2.87 1.01 28.69
N GLY A 50 3.77 0.99 29.69
CA GLY A 50 4.89 0.06 29.73
C GLY A 50 6.05 0.43 28.80
N THR A 51 6.08 1.66 28.27
CA THR A 51 7.23 2.16 27.51
C THR A 51 8.48 2.22 28.40
N ASN A 52 9.57 1.58 27.95
CA ASN A 52 10.86 1.54 28.63
C ASN A 52 11.86 2.56 28.07
N SER A 53 11.85 2.75 26.74
CA SER A 53 12.73 3.72 26.08
C SER A 53 12.13 4.24 24.78
N ILE A 54 12.55 5.46 24.41
CA ILE A 54 12.25 6.11 23.12
C ILE A 54 13.56 6.66 22.58
N THR A 55 13.84 6.41 21.30
CA THR A 55 15.00 6.94 20.60
C THR A 55 14.60 7.55 19.27
N ILE A 56 15.07 8.77 19.01
CA ILE A 56 14.68 9.55 17.83
C ILE A 56 15.89 9.74 16.93
N TYR A 57 15.71 9.49 15.65
CA TYR A 57 16.67 9.73 14.58
C TYR A 57 16.10 10.70 13.57
N ARG A 58 16.97 11.47 12.93
CA ARG A 58 16.66 12.35 11.82
C ARG A 58 17.73 12.22 10.75
N LYS A 59 17.30 12.22 9.48
CA LYS A 59 18.17 12.35 8.33
C LYS A 59 17.60 13.37 7.34
N LEU A 60 18.41 13.83 6.38
CA LEU A 60 17.85 14.44 5.19
C LEU A 60 17.03 13.39 4.44
N LYS A 61 15.92 13.77 3.81
CA LYS A 61 15.10 12.81 3.04
C LYS A 61 15.93 12.07 1.98
N SER A 62 16.91 12.74 1.37
CA SER A 62 17.81 12.15 0.36
C SER A 62 18.95 11.30 0.91
N ALA A 63 19.15 11.26 2.23
CA ALA A 63 20.24 10.47 2.82
C ALA A 63 19.88 8.98 2.88
N THR A 64 20.86 8.12 2.68
CA THR A 64 20.73 6.66 2.63
C THR A 64 21.02 5.97 3.96
N SER A 65 21.27 6.74 5.04
CA SER A 65 21.50 6.20 6.38
C SER A 65 20.99 7.15 7.46
N TRP A 66 20.64 6.61 8.62
CA TRP A 66 20.10 7.39 9.75
C TRP A 66 21.16 8.15 10.56
N GLY A 67 22.38 7.70 10.55
CA GLY A 67 23.41 8.23 11.45
C GLY A 67 23.09 8.01 12.93
N SER A 68 23.62 8.88 13.81
CA SER A 68 23.37 8.82 15.25
C SER A 68 21.99 9.34 15.62
N SER A 69 21.45 8.88 16.76
CA SER A 69 20.23 9.42 17.34
C SER A 69 20.39 10.91 17.71
N ILE A 70 19.32 11.67 17.50
CA ILE A 70 19.28 13.11 17.85
C ILE A 70 18.70 13.35 19.24
N ALA A 71 17.94 12.39 19.79
CA ALA A 71 17.39 12.48 21.14
C ALA A 71 16.98 11.10 21.70
N SER A 72 16.95 11.02 23.02
CA SER A 72 16.38 9.90 23.78
C SER A 72 15.54 10.48 24.94
N PRO A 73 14.31 10.92 24.64
CA PRO A 73 13.45 11.55 25.64
C PRO A 73 12.96 10.54 26.70
N SER A 74 12.40 11.04 27.80
CA SER A 74 11.79 10.19 28.84
C SER A 74 10.73 9.27 28.23
N PRO A 75 10.61 8.01 28.70
CA PRO A 75 9.57 7.06 28.26
C PRO A 75 8.12 7.58 28.40
N THR A 76 7.89 8.54 29.26
CA THR A 76 6.56 9.16 29.48
C THR A 76 6.25 10.31 28.51
N THR A 77 7.24 10.72 27.70
CA THR A 77 7.10 11.80 26.73
C THR A 77 6.34 11.30 25.48
N ASN A 78 5.53 12.14 24.89
CA ASN A 78 4.80 11.84 23.65
C ASN A 78 5.11 12.81 22.51
N SER A 79 6.11 13.67 22.66
CA SER A 79 6.56 14.60 21.61
C SER A 79 8.02 15.00 21.78
N TYR A 80 8.62 15.48 20.70
CA TYR A 80 9.95 16.04 20.65
C TYR A 80 9.96 17.27 19.73
N ILE A 81 10.57 18.36 20.22
CA ILE A 81 10.74 19.58 19.44
C ILE A 81 12.15 19.59 18.86
N ASP A 82 12.22 19.50 17.54
CA ASP A 82 13.48 19.62 16.79
C ASP A 82 13.69 21.05 16.31
N ASN A 83 14.63 21.75 16.95
CA ASN A 83 15.06 23.08 16.56
C ASN A 83 16.30 23.05 15.64
N GLY A 84 16.85 21.87 15.34
CA GLY A 84 18.02 21.69 14.48
C GLY A 84 17.67 21.56 13.00
N VAL A 85 16.54 22.10 12.58
CA VAL A 85 16.02 22.04 11.21
C VAL A 85 16.12 23.38 10.49
N SER A 86 16.05 23.35 9.16
CA SER A 86 16.10 24.55 8.31
C SER A 86 14.87 24.64 7.41
N VAL A 87 14.47 25.86 7.07
CA VAL A 87 13.42 26.14 6.08
C VAL A 87 13.88 25.66 4.69
N GLY A 88 12.99 25.09 3.90
CA GLY A 88 13.25 24.59 2.55
C GLY A 88 13.85 23.19 2.50
N ILE A 89 14.14 22.56 3.63
CA ILE A 89 14.78 21.25 3.70
C ILE A 89 13.76 20.18 4.09
N ALA A 90 13.76 19.07 3.34
CA ALA A 90 12.98 17.87 3.64
C ALA A 90 13.76 16.93 4.55
N TYR A 91 13.16 16.57 5.66
CA TYR A 91 13.71 15.64 6.65
C TYR A 91 12.86 14.39 6.73
N GLU A 92 13.49 13.32 7.19
CA GLU A 92 12.85 12.09 7.57
C GLU A 92 13.21 11.74 9.01
N TYR A 93 12.21 11.32 9.80
CA TYR A 93 12.34 10.93 11.19
C TYR A 93 12.06 9.45 11.35
N LYS A 94 12.84 8.81 12.22
CA LYS A 94 12.59 7.47 12.75
C LYS A 94 12.48 7.56 14.26
N VAL A 95 11.43 7.01 14.82
CA VAL A 95 11.27 6.84 16.27
C VAL A 95 11.24 5.35 16.57
N VAL A 96 12.09 4.92 17.48
CA VAL A 96 12.14 3.56 18.02
C VAL A 96 11.66 3.60 19.45
N ARG A 97 10.67 2.78 19.77
CA ARG A 97 10.10 2.64 21.11
C ARG A 97 10.25 1.19 21.58
N VAL A 98 10.75 0.98 22.78
CA VAL A 98 10.68 -0.32 23.45
C VAL A 98 9.59 -0.25 24.50
N ALA A 99 8.59 -1.11 24.41
CA ALA A 99 7.47 -1.16 25.35
C ALA A 99 7.01 -2.61 25.53
N ASN A 100 6.82 -3.04 26.78
CA ASN A 100 6.33 -4.39 27.09
C ASN A 100 7.13 -5.52 26.41
N GLY A 101 8.45 -5.34 26.24
CA GLY A 101 9.35 -6.29 25.58
C GLY A 101 9.29 -6.27 24.05
N VAL A 102 8.45 -5.44 23.43
CA VAL A 102 8.34 -5.27 21.97
C VAL A 102 9.07 -4.02 21.52
N THR A 103 9.84 -4.13 20.44
CA THR A 103 10.45 -2.97 19.77
C THR A 103 9.53 -2.52 18.63
N GLY A 104 8.95 -1.34 18.79
CA GLY A 104 8.13 -0.69 17.77
C GLY A 104 8.94 0.39 17.05
N THR A 105 8.65 0.57 15.75
CA THR A 105 9.23 1.61 14.91
C THR A 105 8.16 2.46 14.24
N GLY A 106 8.45 3.73 14.01
CA GLY A 106 7.64 4.64 13.23
C GLY A 106 8.51 5.54 12.37
N TYR A 107 7.99 5.94 11.21
CA TYR A 107 8.68 6.79 10.24
C TYR A 107 7.77 7.93 9.81
N LEU A 108 8.37 9.08 9.49
CA LEU A 108 7.65 10.29 9.13
C LEU A 108 8.55 11.17 8.24
N CYS A 109 8.00 11.69 7.15
CA CYS A 109 8.62 12.78 6.40
C CYS A 109 8.00 14.12 6.78
N SER A 110 8.83 15.15 7.00
CA SER A 110 8.39 16.51 7.30
C SER A 110 9.41 17.54 6.84
N GLY A 111 8.96 18.80 6.68
CA GLY A 111 9.81 19.93 6.32
C GLY A 111 9.06 21.25 6.43
N ILE A 112 9.80 22.36 6.49
CA ILE A 112 9.26 23.72 6.60
C ILE A 112 9.39 24.38 5.26
N ASN A 113 8.26 24.75 4.61
CA ASN A 113 8.24 25.41 3.30
C ASN A 113 9.16 24.70 2.28
N VAL A 114 9.12 23.38 2.25
CA VAL A 114 9.85 22.59 1.25
C VAL A 114 9.35 22.98 -0.14
N PRO A 115 10.23 23.31 -1.09
CA PRO A 115 9.83 23.63 -2.45
C PRO A 115 9.01 22.51 -3.10
N MET A 116 8.00 22.89 -3.85
CA MET A 116 7.25 21.93 -4.68
C MET A 116 8.18 21.32 -5.74
N ARG A 117 7.90 20.09 -6.12
CA ARG A 117 8.62 19.42 -7.19
C ARG A 117 7.88 19.64 -8.49
N ASP A 118 8.42 20.53 -9.36
CA ASP A 118 7.82 20.86 -10.64
C ASP A 118 8.06 19.80 -11.71
N TYR A 119 9.12 19.00 -11.56
CA TYR A 119 9.48 17.92 -12.49
C TYR A 119 9.83 16.65 -11.72
N ARG A 120 9.09 15.57 -12.00
CA ARG A 120 9.28 14.24 -11.37
C ARG A 120 10.09 13.27 -12.24
N GLY A 121 10.28 13.60 -13.50
CA GLY A 121 10.89 12.74 -14.51
C GLY A 121 9.91 12.35 -15.60
N LYS A 122 10.24 11.26 -16.31
CA LYS A 122 9.39 10.66 -17.35
C LYS A 122 8.67 9.43 -16.80
N ILE A 123 7.39 9.28 -17.18
CA ILE A 123 6.59 8.10 -16.90
C ILE A 123 6.24 7.39 -18.20
N ILE A 124 6.52 6.11 -18.27
CA ILE A 124 6.10 5.23 -19.35
C ILE A 124 4.64 4.85 -19.10
N LEU A 125 3.73 5.31 -19.95
CA LEU A 125 2.30 4.97 -19.88
C LEU A 125 2.02 3.88 -20.92
N LEU A 126 1.86 2.64 -20.47
CA LEU A 126 1.45 1.53 -21.33
C LEU A 126 -0.07 1.36 -21.26
N VAL A 127 -0.73 1.36 -22.41
CA VAL A 127 -2.17 1.19 -22.51
C VAL A 127 -2.47 -0.06 -23.33
N ALA A 128 -3.30 -0.97 -22.79
CA ALA A 128 -3.80 -2.10 -23.55
C ALA A 128 -4.62 -1.59 -24.76
N ASN A 129 -4.29 -2.03 -25.97
CA ASN A 129 -4.83 -1.44 -27.22
C ASN A 129 -6.34 -1.57 -27.36
N ASN A 130 -6.97 -2.58 -26.73
CA ASN A 130 -8.43 -2.72 -26.68
C ASN A 130 -9.12 -1.57 -25.91
N LEU A 131 -8.39 -0.86 -25.05
CA LEU A 131 -8.89 0.29 -24.28
C LEU A 131 -8.56 1.64 -24.94
N SER A 132 -7.60 1.70 -25.86
CA SER A 132 -7.07 2.96 -26.42
C SER A 132 -8.15 3.79 -27.14
N SER A 133 -8.92 3.17 -28.03
CA SER A 133 -9.97 3.87 -28.79
C SER A 133 -11.21 4.19 -27.94
N PRO A 134 -11.79 3.22 -27.18
CA PRO A 134 -13.01 3.50 -26.40
C PRO A 134 -12.78 4.43 -25.22
N LEU A 135 -11.56 4.62 -24.75
CA LEU A 135 -11.18 5.49 -23.62
C LEU A 135 -10.30 6.67 -24.04
N SER A 136 -10.30 7.05 -25.32
CA SER A 136 -9.40 8.09 -25.84
C SER A 136 -9.51 9.41 -25.10
N THR A 137 -10.69 9.82 -24.65
CA THR A 137 -10.94 11.05 -23.90
C THR A 137 -10.37 10.94 -22.48
N GLU A 138 -10.65 9.86 -21.78
CA GLU A 138 -10.20 9.61 -20.41
C GLU A 138 -8.68 9.43 -20.35
N LEU A 139 -8.09 8.78 -21.35
CA LEU A 139 -6.64 8.62 -21.47
C LEU A 139 -5.94 9.96 -21.75
N LEU A 140 -6.50 10.82 -22.60
CA LEU A 140 -5.98 12.17 -22.80
C LEU A 140 -6.06 13.00 -21.50
N THR A 141 -7.11 12.83 -20.71
CA THR A 141 -7.25 13.47 -19.39
C THR A 141 -6.20 12.95 -18.43
N LEU A 142 -5.97 11.64 -18.39
CA LEU A 142 -4.90 11.03 -17.57
C LEU A 142 -3.52 11.58 -17.94
N GLU A 143 -3.20 11.71 -19.23
CA GLU A 143 -1.92 12.28 -19.68
C GLU A 143 -1.75 13.72 -19.19
N LYS A 144 -2.82 14.55 -19.24
CA LYS A 144 -2.81 15.92 -18.70
C LYS A 144 -2.64 15.95 -17.18
N ASP A 145 -3.31 15.04 -16.46
CA ASP A 145 -3.21 14.94 -15.00
C ASP A 145 -1.80 14.54 -14.57
N LEU A 146 -1.18 13.59 -15.28
CA LEU A 146 0.21 13.20 -15.05
C LEU A 146 1.18 14.36 -15.35
N ALA A 147 0.96 15.09 -16.46
CA ALA A 147 1.78 16.25 -16.79
C ALA A 147 1.62 17.37 -15.74
N ALA A 148 0.42 17.62 -15.25
CA ALA A 148 0.17 18.58 -14.17
C ALA A 148 0.80 18.16 -12.83
N ASP A 149 1.11 16.87 -12.67
CA ASP A 149 1.82 16.32 -11.51
C ASP A 149 3.35 16.34 -11.65
N GLY A 150 3.85 16.86 -12.77
CA GLY A 150 5.28 17.01 -13.05
C GLY A 150 5.89 15.87 -13.85
N TRP A 151 5.08 15.01 -14.48
CA TRP A 151 5.58 13.91 -15.32
C TRP A 151 5.62 14.30 -16.79
N ALA A 152 6.71 13.97 -17.49
CA ALA A 152 6.72 13.90 -18.94
C ALA A 152 6.23 12.51 -19.36
N VAL A 153 5.09 12.44 -20.04
CA VAL A 153 4.43 11.17 -20.36
C VAL A 153 4.96 10.58 -21.67
N LEU A 154 5.37 9.31 -21.61
CA LEU A 154 5.78 8.50 -22.76
C LEU A 154 4.72 7.42 -22.98
N ARG A 155 3.66 7.72 -23.74
CA ARG A 155 2.58 6.76 -23.99
C ARG A 155 2.93 5.79 -25.10
N THR A 156 2.59 4.52 -24.89
CA THR A 156 2.63 3.44 -25.89
C THR A 156 1.38 2.57 -25.75
N ASP A 157 0.63 2.42 -26.83
CA ASP A 157 -0.49 1.48 -26.91
C ASP A 157 0.06 0.10 -27.28
N VAL A 158 -0.19 -0.90 -26.43
CA VAL A 158 0.40 -2.24 -26.51
C VAL A 158 -0.69 -3.26 -26.81
N THR A 159 -0.43 -4.17 -27.76
CA THR A 159 -1.39 -5.23 -28.05
C THR A 159 -1.49 -6.22 -26.90
N THR A 160 -2.72 -6.64 -26.57
CA THR A 160 -3.01 -7.51 -25.40
C THR A 160 -2.35 -8.89 -25.48
N ASN A 161 -1.94 -9.34 -26.68
CA ASN A 161 -1.22 -10.60 -26.88
C ASN A 161 0.32 -10.44 -26.87
N THR A 162 0.82 -9.25 -26.53
CA THR A 162 2.27 -9.04 -26.35
C THR A 162 2.75 -9.85 -25.16
N THR A 163 3.80 -10.64 -25.34
CA THR A 163 4.37 -11.48 -24.27
C THR A 163 4.97 -10.66 -23.14
N VAL A 164 5.20 -11.27 -21.99
CA VAL A 164 5.89 -10.67 -20.84
C VAL A 164 7.22 -10.03 -21.25
N SER A 165 8.05 -10.78 -22.00
CA SER A 165 9.33 -10.26 -22.52
C SER A 165 9.13 -9.15 -23.54
N GLY A 166 8.07 -9.21 -24.35
CA GLY A 166 7.72 -8.18 -25.32
C GLY A 166 7.35 -6.84 -24.65
N VAL A 167 6.54 -6.89 -23.60
CA VAL A 167 6.20 -5.69 -22.79
C VAL A 167 7.47 -5.13 -22.13
N ARG A 168 8.31 -5.99 -21.53
CA ARG A 168 9.57 -5.55 -20.91
C ARG A 168 10.50 -4.88 -21.94
N ASN A 169 10.62 -5.42 -23.13
CA ASN A 169 11.46 -4.83 -24.18
C ASN A 169 11.02 -3.41 -24.58
N ILE A 170 9.72 -3.14 -24.60
CA ILE A 170 9.19 -1.78 -24.80
C ILE A 170 9.67 -0.86 -23.68
N ILE A 171 9.55 -1.29 -22.43
CA ILE A 171 9.96 -0.52 -21.24
C ILE A 171 11.47 -0.27 -21.29
N ILE A 172 12.28 -1.31 -21.50
CA ILE A 172 13.74 -1.20 -21.58
C ILE A 172 14.16 -0.22 -22.69
N GLY A 173 13.54 -0.29 -23.87
CA GLY A 173 13.85 0.63 -24.97
C GLY A 173 13.60 2.10 -24.61
N GLN A 174 12.50 2.38 -23.93
CA GLN A 174 12.20 3.73 -23.45
C GLN A 174 13.13 4.16 -22.30
N TYR A 175 13.41 3.27 -21.35
CA TYR A 175 14.35 3.53 -20.26
C TYR A 175 15.75 3.84 -20.78
N GLN A 176 16.28 3.02 -21.68
CA GLN A 176 17.61 3.20 -22.24
C GLN A 176 17.77 4.50 -23.05
N SER A 177 16.68 5.04 -23.58
CA SER A 177 16.72 6.33 -24.28
C SER A 177 17.02 7.51 -23.35
N ASP A 178 16.65 7.42 -22.06
CA ASP A 178 16.92 8.44 -21.04
C ASP A 178 16.88 7.84 -19.62
N PRO A 179 17.88 7.04 -19.23
CA PRO A 179 17.89 6.34 -17.92
C PRO A 179 17.90 7.29 -16.72
N THR A 180 18.37 8.52 -16.93
CA THR A 180 18.42 9.54 -15.87
C THR A 180 17.02 10.05 -15.51
N ASN A 181 16.13 10.19 -16.49
CA ASN A 181 14.86 10.85 -16.29
C ASN A 181 13.66 9.90 -16.30
N VAL A 182 13.72 8.71 -16.92
CA VAL A 182 12.65 7.71 -16.83
C VAL A 182 12.63 7.12 -15.42
N LYS A 183 11.51 7.29 -14.71
CA LYS A 183 11.38 6.98 -13.27
C LYS A 183 10.20 6.09 -12.93
N ALA A 184 9.24 5.94 -13.84
CA ALA A 184 8.03 5.19 -13.56
C ALA A 184 7.46 4.50 -14.78
N VAL A 185 6.73 3.41 -14.54
CA VAL A 185 5.86 2.70 -15.49
C VAL A 185 4.44 2.72 -14.92
N TYR A 186 3.47 3.09 -15.74
CA TYR A 186 2.06 2.98 -15.41
C TYR A 186 1.33 2.17 -16.48
N ILE A 187 0.73 1.07 -16.08
CA ILE A 187 0.05 0.11 -16.95
C ILE A 187 -1.46 0.28 -16.80
N VAL A 188 -2.17 0.50 -17.90
CA VAL A 188 -3.63 0.63 -17.96
C VAL A 188 -4.21 -0.50 -18.83
N GLY A 189 -4.99 -1.36 -18.19
CA GLY A 189 -5.62 -2.54 -18.80
C GLY A 189 -4.79 -3.81 -18.66
N HIS A 190 -5.34 -4.90 -19.23
CA HIS A 190 -4.78 -6.24 -19.12
C HIS A 190 -3.64 -6.45 -20.14
N LEU A 191 -2.42 -6.20 -19.70
CA LEU A 191 -1.18 -6.61 -20.37
C LEU A 191 -0.56 -7.80 -19.65
N ALA A 192 0.29 -8.55 -20.35
CA ALA A 192 0.92 -9.74 -19.80
C ALA A 192 1.45 -9.53 -18.37
N VAL A 193 1.15 -10.49 -17.49
CA VAL A 193 1.53 -10.46 -16.08
C VAL A 193 2.75 -11.37 -15.90
N PRO A 194 3.92 -10.82 -15.48
CA PRO A 194 5.06 -11.66 -15.16
C PRO A 194 4.79 -12.42 -13.85
N TYR A 195 5.18 -13.69 -13.85
CA TYR A 195 5.16 -14.55 -12.67
C TYR A 195 6.60 -14.92 -12.29
N SER A 196 6.92 -14.95 -11.01
CA SER A 196 8.27 -15.24 -10.56
C SER A 196 8.32 -15.96 -9.22
N GLY A 197 9.41 -16.70 -9.03
CA GLY A 197 9.82 -17.22 -7.73
C GLY A 197 9.31 -18.62 -7.38
N ASN A 198 9.65 -19.00 -6.19
CA ASN A 198 9.18 -20.19 -5.48
C ASN A 198 8.89 -19.80 -4.03
N ILE A 199 7.79 -19.11 -3.82
CA ILE A 199 7.43 -18.43 -2.58
C ILE A 199 6.03 -18.80 -2.12
N ALA A 200 5.77 -18.61 -0.83
CA ALA A 200 4.45 -18.70 -0.20
C ALA A 200 4.21 -17.37 0.58
N PRO A 201 3.80 -16.29 -0.11
CA PRO A 201 3.80 -14.94 0.47
C PRO A 201 2.82 -14.77 1.64
N ASP A 202 1.82 -15.64 1.76
CA ASP A 202 0.86 -15.68 2.85
C ASP A 202 1.16 -16.78 3.89
N GLY A 203 2.34 -17.44 3.80
CA GLY A 203 2.83 -18.39 4.77
C GLY A 203 2.22 -19.80 4.68
N HIS A 204 1.45 -20.11 3.63
CA HIS A 204 0.87 -21.44 3.44
C HIS A 204 1.67 -22.27 2.43
N ASP A 205 2.10 -23.50 2.81
CA ASP A 205 2.83 -24.40 1.91
C ASP A 205 2.02 -24.75 0.64
N SER A 206 0.70 -24.82 0.74
CA SER A 206 -0.20 -25.04 -0.39
C SER A 206 -0.29 -23.86 -1.36
N HIS A 207 0.32 -22.73 -1.03
CA HIS A 207 0.40 -21.55 -1.87
C HIS A 207 1.81 -21.35 -2.48
N GLN A 208 2.72 -22.29 -2.26
CA GLN A 208 4.09 -22.17 -2.74
C GLN A 208 4.19 -22.33 -4.26
N GLY A 209 4.78 -21.33 -4.92
CA GLY A 209 4.97 -21.29 -6.37
C GLY A 209 5.42 -19.93 -6.89
N ALA A 210 5.22 -19.68 -8.18
CA ALA A 210 5.41 -18.37 -8.77
C ALA A 210 4.18 -17.48 -8.52
N TRP A 211 4.44 -16.20 -8.31
CA TRP A 211 3.41 -15.20 -8.07
C TRP A 211 3.54 -14.01 -9.02
N PRO A 212 2.46 -13.25 -9.28
CA PRO A 212 2.53 -12.03 -10.08
C PRO A 212 3.64 -11.10 -9.56
N CYS A 213 4.47 -10.59 -10.46
CA CYS A 213 5.67 -9.82 -10.13
C CYS A 213 5.84 -8.64 -11.09
N ASP A 214 5.00 -7.61 -10.96
CA ASP A 214 5.12 -6.40 -11.79
C ASP A 214 6.45 -5.65 -11.58
N GLY A 215 7.17 -5.91 -10.49
CA GLY A 215 8.53 -5.42 -10.28
C GLY A 215 9.52 -5.84 -11.38
N TYR A 216 9.26 -6.96 -12.08
CA TYR A 216 9.99 -7.34 -13.29
C TYR A 216 9.99 -6.25 -14.37
N TYR A 217 8.93 -5.44 -14.43
CA TYR A 217 8.82 -4.29 -15.33
C TYR A 217 9.53 -3.04 -14.80
N GLY A 218 9.92 -3.03 -13.54
CA GLY A 218 10.62 -1.93 -12.89
C GLY A 218 12.12 -2.13 -12.72
N GLU A 219 12.58 -3.39 -12.81
CA GLU A 219 13.97 -3.76 -12.65
C GLU A 219 14.64 -3.87 -14.03
N MET A 220 15.68 -3.05 -14.30
CA MET A 220 16.24 -2.89 -15.64
C MET A 220 17.56 -3.60 -15.87
N ASN A 221 18.30 -3.97 -14.82
CA ASN A 221 19.70 -4.37 -14.91
C ASN A 221 19.97 -5.82 -14.51
N GLY A 222 19.06 -6.46 -13.80
CA GLY A 222 19.24 -7.81 -13.25
C GLY A 222 19.08 -8.92 -14.28
N ASN A 223 19.66 -10.06 -13.95
CA ASN A 223 19.55 -11.25 -14.77
C ASN A 223 18.38 -12.12 -14.31
N TRP A 224 17.35 -12.17 -15.11
CA TRP A 224 16.17 -13.01 -14.90
C TRP A 224 16.30 -14.31 -15.68
N THR A 225 16.00 -15.43 -15.04
CA THR A 225 16.10 -16.78 -15.61
C THR A 225 14.80 -17.55 -15.48
N ASP A 226 14.63 -18.57 -16.29
CA ASP A 226 13.54 -19.54 -16.30
C ASP A 226 14.14 -20.92 -16.65
N ASN A 227 14.96 -21.46 -15.73
CA ASN A 227 15.71 -22.68 -16.03
C ASN A 227 16.03 -23.55 -14.80
N SER A 228 15.66 -23.18 -13.61
CA SER A 228 16.10 -23.84 -12.37
C SER A 228 14.98 -24.16 -11.39
N VAL A 229 13.97 -23.31 -11.26
CA VAL A 229 12.84 -23.58 -10.35
C VAL A 229 11.97 -24.70 -10.91
N SER A 230 11.61 -25.67 -10.07
CA SER A 230 10.68 -26.76 -10.43
C SER A 230 9.77 -27.02 -9.24
N VAL A 231 8.61 -26.36 -9.20
CA VAL A 231 7.63 -26.49 -8.13
C VAL A 231 6.20 -26.57 -8.70
N GLN A 232 5.43 -27.52 -8.19
CA GLN A 232 4.03 -27.79 -8.55
C GLN A 232 3.21 -28.12 -7.29
N ALA A 233 3.52 -27.44 -6.18
CA ALA A 233 2.88 -27.68 -4.88
C ALA A 233 1.67 -26.76 -4.63
N ALA A 234 1.56 -25.65 -5.36
CA ALA A 234 0.49 -24.68 -5.18
C ALA A 234 -0.89 -25.31 -5.44
N GLN A 235 -1.88 -24.91 -4.64
CA GLN A 235 -3.27 -25.28 -4.83
C GLN A 235 -3.83 -24.79 -6.17
N ASN A 236 -3.40 -23.61 -6.61
CA ASN A 236 -3.72 -23.07 -7.92
C ASN A 236 -2.62 -23.46 -8.92
N PRO A 237 -2.91 -24.27 -9.96
CA PRO A 237 -1.92 -24.67 -10.97
C PRO A 237 -1.29 -23.49 -11.71
N LYS A 238 -1.93 -22.31 -11.74
CA LYS A 238 -1.39 -21.08 -12.30
C LYS A 238 -0.09 -20.67 -11.61
N ASN A 239 0.09 -21.00 -10.33
CA ASN A 239 1.30 -20.70 -9.56
C ASN A 239 2.41 -21.78 -9.72
N PHE A 240 2.19 -22.86 -10.46
CA PHE A 240 3.28 -23.79 -10.77
C PHE A 240 4.39 -23.07 -11.51
N ASN A 241 5.64 -23.44 -11.22
CA ASN A 241 6.81 -22.89 -11.90
C ASN A 241 7.75 -24.05 -12.26
N VAL A 242 8.00 -24.25 -13.56
CA VAL A 242 8.89 -25.27 -14.06
C VAL A 242 9.78 -24.71 -15.14
N PRO A 243 11.03 -25.22 -15.33
CA PRO A 243 11.97 -24.65 -16.29
C PRO A 243 11.38 -24.56 -17.70
N GLY A 244 11.42 -23.37 -18.29
CA GLY A 244 10.96 -23.09 -19.66
C GLY A 244 9.48 -22.82 -19.82
N ASP A 245 8.72 -22.60 -18.74
CA ASP A 245 7.27 -22.32 -18.81
C ASP A 245 6.92 -20.81 -18.98
N GLY A 246 7.94 -19.95 -19.04
CA GLY A 246 7.79 -18.51 -19.18
C GLY A 246 7.66 -17.77 -17.86
N LYS A 247 7.72 -18.46 -16.73
CA LYS A 247 7.77 -17.85 -15.40
C LYS A 247 9.22 -17.83 -14.91
N LEU A 248 9.53 -16.83 -14.11
CA LEU A 248 10.91 -16.55 -13.73
C LEU A 248 11.30 -17.30 -12.45
N ASP A 249 12.59 -17.56 -12.28
CA ASP A 249 13.12 -18.32 -11.15
C ASP A 249 13.25 -17.48 -9.86
N GLN A 250 13.39 -16.16 -9.99
CA GLN A 250 13.81 -15.28 -8.90
C GLN A 250 12.69 -15.07 -7.87
N SER A 251 12.97 -15.42 -6.61
CA SER A 251 12.11 -15.10 -5.44
C SER A 251 12.40 -13.71 -4.87
N ASP A 252 13.61 -13.19 -5.12
CA ASP A 252 14.06 -11.84 -4.80
C ASP A 252 14.46 -11.12 -6.08
N PHE A 253 14.38 -9.80 -6.12
CA PHE A 253 14.87 -9.03 -7.26
C PHE A 253 16.38 -9.24 -7.46
N PRO A 254 16.83 -9.53 -8.68
CA PRO A 254 18.25 -9.77 -8.96
C PRO A 254 19.12 -8.51 -8.82
N SER A 255 18.50 -7.32 -8.90
CA SER A 255 19.11 -6.03 -8.55
C SER A 255 18.07 -5.05 -8.03
N ALA A 256 18.49 -3.85 -7.61
CA ALA A 256 17.56 -2.80 -7.21
C ALA A 256 16.68 -2.38 -8.40
N LEU A 257 15.41 -2.07 -8.11
CA LEU A 257 14.50 -1.52 -9.11
C LEU A 257 14.88 -0.09 -9.46
N GLU A 258 14.84 0.25 -10.74
CA GLU A 258 15.03 1.61 -11.23
C GLU A 258 13.72 2.38 -11.36
N LEU A 259 12.60 1.69 -11.60
CA LEU A 259 11.33 2.31 -11.93
C LEU A 259 10.26 1.97 -10.89
N GLN A 260 9.47 2.98 -10.55
CA GLN A 260 8.20 2.80 -9.87
C GLN A 260 7.23 2.09 -10.82
N VAL A 261 6.48 1.10 -10.36
CA VAL A 261 5.49 0.40 -11.19
C VAL A 261 4.11 0.53 -10.56
N GLY A 262 3.13 0.87 -11.38
CA GLY A 262 1.73 0.88 -11.00
C GLY A 262 0.87 0.30 -12.11
N ARG A 263 -0.21 -0.42 -11.74
CA ARG A 263 -1.14 -1.02 -12.70
C ARG A 263 -2.58 -0.77 -12.28
N VAL A 264 -3.43 -0.50 -13.25
CA VAL A 264 -4.88 -0.65 -13.14
C VAL A 264 -5.35 -1.65 -14.18
N ASP A 265 -5.83 -2.79 -13.71
CA ASP A 265 -6.30 -3.90 -14.53
C ASP A 265 -7.65 -4.37 -13.99
N LEU A 266 -8.70 -4.15 -14.75
CA LEU A 266 -10.08 -4.50 -14.40
C LEU A 266 -10.67 -5.57 -15.35
N TYR A 267 -9.77 -6.32 -16.00
CA TYR A 267 -10.13 -7.49 -16.80
C TYR A 267 -10.69 -8.61 -15.92
N ASP A 268 -11.65 -9.37 -16.44
CA ASP A 268 -12.27 -10.54 -15.81
C ASP A 268 -12.77 -10.31 -14.36
N MET A 269 -13.60 -9.26 -14.22
CA MET A 269 -14.26 -8.90 -12.96
C MET A 269 -15.79 -9.09 -13.06
N PRO A 270 -16.31 -10.31 -13.33
CA PRO A 270 -17.73 -10.56 -13.58
C PRO A 270 -18.67 -10.33 -12.38
N ALA A 271 -18.14 -10.12 -11.17
CA ALA A 271 -18.93 -9.64 -10.02
C ALA A 271 -19.56 -8.27 -10.29
N PHE A 272 -18.95 -7.48 -11.19
CA PHE A 272 -19.47 -6.19 -11.64
C PHE A 272 -20.24 -6.39 -12.94
N SER A 273 -21.40 -5.73 -13.08
CA SER A 273 -22.21 -5.80 -14.30
C SER A 273 -21.63 -4.99 -15.47
N SER A 274 -20.67 -4.12 -15.20
CA SER A 274 -20.00 -3.28 -16.19
C SER A 274 -18.87 -4.03 -16.89
N SER A 275 -18.64 -3.69 -18.17
CA SER A 275 -17.51 -4.20 -18.96
C SER A 275 -16.17 -3.67 -18.44
N GLU A 276 -15.05 -4.31 -18.82
CA GLU A 276 -13.70 -3.81 -18.55
C GLU A 276 -13.52 -2.34 -18.95
N VAL A 277 -14.04 -1.97 -20.15
CA VAL A 277 -13.98 -0.60 -20.66
C VAL A 277 -14.71 0.37 -19.73
N GLU A 278 -15.90 0.02 -19.26
CA GLU A 278 -16.70 0.88 -18.37
C GLU A 278 -16.08 0.97 -16.97
N LEU A 279 -15.59 -0.15 -16.42
CA LEU A 279 -14.88 -0.14 -15.14
C LEU A 279 -13.63 0.74 -15.21
N THR A 280 -12.84 0.61 -16.28
CA THR A 280 -11.63 1.43 -16.46
C THR A 280 -11.99 2.89 -16.70
N ARG A 281 -13.05 3.21 -17.45
CA ARG A 281 -13.57 4.57 -17.61
C ARG A 281 -13.91 5.18 -16.25
N ASN A 282 -14.68 4.45 -15.46
CA ASN A 282 -15.09 4.91 -14.13
C ASN A 282 -13.90 5.15 -13.21
N TYR A 283 -12.89 4.26 -13.27
CA TYR A 283 -11.65 4.44 -12.52
C TYR A 283 -10.90 5.71 -12.94
N LEU A 284 -10.70 5.92 -14.24
CA LEU A 284 -9.98 7.10 -14.76
C LEU A 284 -10.70 8.41 -14.40
N ASN A 285 -12.03 8.43 -14.53
CA ASN A 285 -12.85 9.59 -14.15
C ASN A 285 -12.79 9.87 -12.65
N LYS A 286 -12.83 8.82 -11.83
CA LYS A 286 -12.68 8.92 -10.37
C LYS A 286 -11.30 9.46 -9.99
N ALA A 287 -10.24 8.97 -10.62
CA ALA A 287 -8.88 9.44 -10.41
C ALA A 287 -8.72 10.93 -10.79
N HIS A 288 -9.27 11.34 -11.93
CA HIS A 288 -9.31 12.75 -12.34
C HIS A 288 -10.06 13.62 -11.31
N THR A 289 -11.25 13.18 -10.88
CA THR A 289 -12.07 13.92 -9.91
C THR A 289 -11.34 14.14 -8.59
N PHE A 290 -10.63 13.13 -8.10
CA PHE A 290 -9.76 13.25 -6.92
C PHE A 290 -8.60 14.23 -7.17
N LYS A 291 -7.94 14.11 -8.32
CA LYS A 291 -6.79 14.93 -8.71
C LYS A 291 -7.13 16.42 -8.76
N VAL A 292 -8.26 16.79 -9.32
CA VAL A 292 -8.72 18.19 -9.42
C VAL A 292 -9.47 18.67 -8.17
N LYS A 293 -9.50 17.87 -7.10
CA LYS A 293 -10.24 18.16 -5.86
C LYS A 293 -11.75 18.34 -6.05
N GLY A 294 -12.31 17.72 -7.10
CA GLY A 294 -13.77 17.57 -7.26
C GLY A 294 -14.37 16.63 -6.21
N TYR A 295 -13.54 15.78 -5.62
CA TYR A 295 -13.80 14.99 -4.44
C TYR A 295 -12.60 15.10 -3.49
N THR A 296 -12.87 15.33 -2.21
CA THR A 296 -11.86 15.34 -1.14
C THR A 296 -12.34 14.39 -0.04
N PRO A 297 -11.63 13.30 0.21
CA PRO A 297 -11.98 12.38 1.29
C PRO A 297 -11.78 13.02 2.66
N ASP A 298 -12.48 12.51 3.66
CA ASP A 298 -12.20 12.86 5.04
C ASP A 298 -10.77 12.46 5.40
N PRO A 299 -9.99 13.33 6.06
CA PRO A 299 -8.60 13.05 6.41
C PRO A 299 -8.51 12.10 7.62
N ARG A 300 -9.17 10.95 7.52
CA ARG A 300 -9.24 9.90 8.53
C ARG A 300 -8.97 8.53 7.93
N ALA A 301 -8.76 7.54 8.77
CA ALA A 301 -8.48 6.18 8.34
C ALA A 301 -9.28 5.12 9.08
N MET A 302 -9.49 3.99 8.39
CA MET A 302 -10.01 2.75 8.96
C MET A 302 -8.88 1.72 9.05
N MET A 303 -8.64 1.17 10.24
CA MET A 303 -7.72 0.04 10.48
C MET A 303 -8.52 -1.16 10.97
N PHE A 304 -8.81 -2.10 10.06
CA PHE A 304 -9.55 -3.32 10.36
C PHE A 304 -8.63 -4.53 10.31
N ASP A 305 -8.11 -4.93 11.48
CA ASP A 305 -7.18 -6.05 11.64
C ASP A 305 -7.91 -7.27 12.23
N ASN A 306 -8.33 -8.20 11.37
CA ASN A 306 -8.97 -9.44 11.77
C ASN A 306 -7.98 -10.61 11.92
N LEU A 307 -6.67 -10.34 11.87
CA LEU A 307 -5.58 -11.31 12.01
C LEU A 307 -4.71 -11.06 13.26
N GLN A 308 -5.29 -10.50 14.31
CA GLN A 308 -4.56 -10.16 15.56
C GLN A 308 -3.97 -11.38 16.29
N TRP A 309 -4.45 -12.57 15.98
CA TRP A 309 -3.97 -13.84 16.51
C TRP A 309 -2.68 -14.34 15.83
N VAL A 310 -2.29 -13.76 14.69
CA VAL A 310 -1.04 -14.10 14.00
C VAL A 310 0.13 -13.49 14.74
N GLY A 311 1.15 -14.30 15.05
CA GLY A 311 2.33 -13.86 15.80
C GLY A 311 3.17 -12.79 15.09
N ASN A 312 3.14 -12.77 13.75
CA ASN A 312 3.76 -11.68 12.97
C ASN A 312 2.74 -10.54 12.83
N PRO A 313 3.07 -9.32 13.29
CA PRO A 313 2.12 -8.21 13.30
C PRO A 313 1.93 -7.59 11.90
N LEU A 314 1.21 -8.26 11.01
CA LEU A 314 0.97 -7.85 9.62
C LEU A 314 0.44 -6.41 9.52
N ALA A 315 -0.52 -6.05 10.38
CA ALA A 315 -1.10 -4.71 10.38
C ALA A 315 -0.16 -3.60 10.88
N ALA A 316 1.02 -3.94 11.42
CA ALA A 316 1.98 -2.92 11.87
C ALA A 316 2.45 -2.02 10.73
N SER A 317 2.55 -2.52 9.49
CA SER A 317 2.87 -1.71 8.31
C SER A 317 1.76 -0.69 8.02
N GLY A 318 0.49 -1.08 8.16
CA GLY A 318 -0.65 -0.16 8.06
C GLY A 318 -0.59 0.96 9.10
N TRP A 319 -0.41 0.62 10.36
CA TRP A 319 -0.29 1.60 11.44
C TRP A 319 0.85 2.60 11.20
N ARG A 320 2.04 2.11 10.80
CA ARG A 320 3.21 2.97 10.50
C ARG A 320 3.00 3.86 9.29
N SER A 321 2.35 3.35 8.26
CA SER A 321 2.14 4.08 7.00
C SER A 321 1.02 5.10 7.08
N ILE A 322 -0.06 4.79 7.80
CA ILE A 322 -1.29 5.59 7.83
C ILE A 322 -1.20 6.74 8.84
N ALA A 323 -0.64 6.51 10.03
CA ALA A 323 -0.57 7.53 11.07
C ALA A 323 0.11 8.85 10.62
N PRO A 324 1.21 8.83 9.85
CA PRO A 324 1.82 10.06 9.33
C PRO A 324 0.95 10.86 8.36
N MET A 325 -0.08 10.24 7.77
CA MET A 325 -0.97 10.86 6.77
C MET A 325 -2.18 11.53 7.39
N VAL A 326 -2.77 10.89 8.41
CA VAL A 326 -4.04 11.36 9.00
C VAL A 326 -3.89 11.80 10.46
N GLY A 327 -2.83 11.40 11.13
CA GLY A 327 -2.69 11.52 12.59
C GLY A 327 -3.25 10.30 13.33
N ALA A 328 -2.65 9.95 14.46
CA ALA A 328 -3.04 8.75 15.23
C ALA A 328 -4.49 8.83 15.77
N GLU A 329 -4.96 10.03 16.10
CA GLU A 329 -6.30 10.25 16.66
C GLU A 329 -7.42 10.12 15.61
N GLU A 330 -7.07 10.22 14.32
CA GLU A 330 -8.01 10.11 13.20
C GLU A 330 -8.11 8.66 12.66
N ILE A 331 -7.50 7.69 13.35
CA ILE A 331 -7.54 6.29 12.98
C ILE A 331 -8.61 5.56 13.79
N SER A 332 -9.66 5.10 13.12
CA SER A 332 -10.66 4.21 13.70
C SER A 332 -10.17 2.76 13.60
N ALA A 333 -10.07 2.06 14.72
CA ALA A 333 -9.68 0.66 14.78
C ALA A 333 -10.70 -0.13 15.59
N PRO A 334 -11.80 -0.60 14.96
CA PRO A 334 -12.83 -1.35 15.65
C PRO A 334 -12.31 -2.72 16.06
N TYR A 335 -12.92 -3.28 17.11
CA TYR A 335 -12.58 -4.63 17.56
C TYR A 335 -12.99 -5.67 16.51
N GLN A 336 -12.14 -6.68 16.30
CA GLN A 336 -12.26 -7.69 15.23
C GLN A 336 -13.57 -8.52 15.24
N TYR A 337 -14.24 -8.64 16.40
CA TYR A 337 -15.52 -9.35 16.53
C TYR A 337 -16.74 -8.42 16.46
N GLY A 338 -16.53 -7.19 16.04
CA GLY A 338 -17.57 -6.20 15.82
C GLY A 338 -18.24 -6.33 14.43
N PRO A 339 -18.83 -5.22 13.93
CA PRO A 339 -19.38 -5.17 12.58
C PRO A 339 -18.29 -5.45 11.52
N SER A 340 -18.69 -6.05 10.38
CA SER A 340 -17.77 -6.32 9.28
C SER A 340 -17.17 -5.03 8.69
N TYR A 341 -15.95 -5.13 8.15
CA TYR A 341 -15.28 -4.01 7.48
C TYR A 341 -16.19 -3.31 6.45
N ASN A 342 -16.83 -4.09 5.58
CA ASN A 342 -17.72 -3.53 4.56
C ASN A 342 -18.87 -2.72 5.15
N SER A 343 -19.44 -3.14 6.28
CA SER A 343 -20.52 -2.38 6.94
C SER A 343 -20.02 -1.08 7.56
N LEU A 344 -18.74 -1.04 7.98
CA LEU A 344 -18.12 0.14 8.58
C LEU A 344 -17.73 1.20 7.55
N VAL A 345 -17.34 0.79 6.34
CA VAL A 345 -16.84 1.72 5.30
C VAL A 345 -17.87 2.03 4.22
N ASN A 346 -19.00 1.31 4.16
CA ASN A 346 -20.03 1.54 3.15
C ASN A 346 -20.72 2.91 3.36
N GLY A 347 -20.69 3.75 2.34
CA GLY A 347 -21.21 5.12 2.39
C GLY A 347 -20.41 6.06 3.29
N GLN A 348 -19.23 5.67 3.70
CA GLN A 348 -18.30 6.49 4.49
C GLN A 348 -17.16 7.01 3.62
N SER A 349 -16.48 8.06 4.08
CA SER A 349 -15.32 8.64 3.43
C SER A 349 -14.08 8.46 4.29
N TYR A 350 -13.01 7.90 3.70
CA TYR A 350 -11.72 7.72 4.33
C TYR A 350 -10.59 8.02 3.35
N LEU A 351 -9.56 8.73 3.79
CA LEU A 351 -8.33 8.89 2.99
C LEU A 351 -7.58 7.56 2.88
N TRP A 352 -7.48 6.82 3.98
CA TRP A 352 -6.81 5.52 4.04
C TRP A 352 -7.70 4.44 4.64
N ALA A 353 -7.55 3.21 4.13
CA ALA A 353 -8.21 2.05 4.71
C ALA A 353 -7.28 0.84 4.68
N TYR A 354 -7.19 0.14 5.81
CA TYR A 354 -6.50 -1.12 5.97
C TYR A 354 -7.52 -2.20 6.35
N ALA A 355 -7.46 -3.35 5.68
CA ALA A 355 -8.29 -4.50 6.02
C ALA A 355 -7.50 -5.80 5.89
N SER A 356 -7.48 -6.62 6.95
CA SER A 356 -6.88 -7.96 6.93
C SER A 356 -7.82 -9.01 7.48
N GLY A 357 -7.86 -10.19 6.84
CA GLY A 357 -8.67 -11.34 7.25
C GLY A 357 -8.23 -12.62 6.57
N GLY A 358 -8.71 -13.78 7.05
CA GLY A 358 -8.50 -15.07 6.39
C GLY A 358 -9.16 -15.09 5.01
N GLY A 359 -8.40 -15.41 3.96
CA GLY A 359 -8.93 -15.42 2.59
C GLY A 359 -10.06 -16.42 2.41
N LEU A 360 -11.11 -16.02 1.71
CA LEU A 360 -12.25 -16.86 1.35
C LEU A 360 -12.05 -17.44 -0.05
N GLN A 361 -11.91 -18.75 -0.10
CA GLN A 361 -11.73 -19.51 -1.33
C GLN A 361 -13.06 -19.71 -2.04
N GLU A 362 -13.06 -19.49 -3.35
CA GLU A 362 -14.18 -19.81 -4.24
C GLU A 362 -13.68 -20.62 -5.44
N TYR A 363 -14.49 -21.56 -5.88
CA TYR A 363 -14.25 -22.32 -7.11
C TYR A 363 -15.15 -21.80 -8.22
N ILE A 364 -14.56 -21.30 -9.32
CA ILE A 364 -15.27 -20.88 -10.51
C ILE A 364 -14.86 -21.80 -11.67
N GLY A 365 -15.66 -22.82 -11.90
CA GLY A 365 -15.27 -23.93 -12.79
C GLY A 365 -14.12 -24.72 -12.18
N ASN A 366 -12.98 -24.76 -12.87
CA ASN A 366 -11.75 -25.41 -12.41
C ASN A 366 -10.74 -24.41 -11.81
N GLU A 367 -11.08 -23.13 -11.75
CA GLU A 367 -10.22 -22.10 -11.18
C GLU A 367 -10.50 -21.91 -9.70
N VAL A 368 -9.44 -21.81 -8.92
CA VAL A 368 -9.49 -21.37 -7.53
C VAL A 368 -9.28 -19.88 -7.50
N THR A 369 -10.18 -19.15 -6.86
CA THR A 369 -10.04 -17.70 -6.66
C THR A 369 -10.29 -17.34 -5.21
N PHE A 370 -9.69 -16.23 -4.78
CA PHE A 370 -9.88 -15.65 -3.45
C PHE A 370 -10.45 -14.24 -3.63
N ASN A 371 -11.77 -14.18 -3.61
CA ASN A 371 -12.53 -12.97 -3.91
C ASN A 371 -13.07 -12.26 -2.67
N GLY A 372 -12.55 -12.59 -1.50
CA GLY A 372 -12.95 -11.99 -0.23
C GLY A 372 -12.13 -12.49 0.95
N ALA A 373 -12.40 -11.96 2.12
CA ALA A 373 -11.82 -12.42 3.37
C ALA A 373 -12.80 -12.33 4.54
N ASP A 374 -12.56 -13.17 5.55
CA ASP A 374 -13.37 -13.26 6.75
C ASP A 374 -13.54 -11.89 7.42
N ASN A 375 -14.80 -11.56 7.73
CA ASN A 375 -15.21 -10.32 8.37
C ASN A 375 -14.90 -9.04 7.57
N ILE A 376 -14.27 -9.17 6.39
CA ILE A 376 -14.03 -8.04 5.48
C ILE A 376 -15.19 -7.94 4.49
N GLY A 377 -15.46 -9.00 3.75
CA GLY A 377 -16.43 -9.08 2.68
C GLY A 377 -15.81 -9.66 1.40
N THR A 378 -16.54 -9.56 0.30
CA THR A 378 -16.20 -10.15 -0.98
C THR A 378 -16.19 -9.11 -2.11
N THR A 379 -15.65 -9.48 -3.26
CA THR A 379 -15.74 -8.68 -4.50
C THR A 379 -17.19 -8.37 -4.86
N GLN A 380 -18.14 -9.29 -4.59
CA GLN A 380 -19.57 -9.06 -4.79
C GLN A 380 -20.12 -7.98 -3.84
N THR A 381 -19.65 -7.92 -2.59
CA THR A 381 -20.05 -6.85 -1.67
C THR A 381 -19.52 -5.48 -2.11
N TYR A 382 -18.32 -5.41 -2.70
CA TYR A 382 -17.84 -4.19 -3.37
C TYR A 382 -18.73 -3.82 -4.55
N ALA A 383 -19.10 -4.80 -5.39
CA ALA A 383 -19.98 -4.55 -6.55
C ALA A 383 -21.37 -4.05 -6.12
N ALA A 384 -21.90 -4.49 -4.99
CA ALA A 384 -23.20 -4.06 -4.45
C ALA A 384 -23.13 -2.75 -3.66
N GLY A 385 -21.99 -2.43 -3.03
CA GLY A 385 -21.81 -1.31 -2.12
C GLY A 385 -21.29 -0.03 -2.78
N ASN A 386 -21.00 0.95 -1.92
CA ASN A 386 -20.20 2.15 -2.23
C ASN A 386 -19.20 2.32 -1.09
N LEU A 387 -18.08 1.61 -1.20
CA LEU A 387 -17.12 1.48 -0.09
C LEU A 387 -16.10 2.63 -0.15
N GLY A 388 -15.89 3.26 1.00
CA GLY A 388 -14.90 4.32 1.19
C GLY A 388 -13.48 3.77 1.28
N GLY A 389 -12.51 4.68 1.19
CA GLY A 389 -11.09 4.39 1.22
C GLY A 389 -10.43 4.67 -0.12
N VAL A 390 -9.73 5.81 -0.19
CA VAL A 390 -9.03 6.22 -1.43
C VAL A 390 -7.76 5.40 -1.62
N PHE A 391 -6.91 5.35 -0.60
CA PHE A 391 -5.72 4.51 -0.56
C PHE A 391 -5.99 3.29 0.31
N ASN A 392 -5.86 2.10 -0.25
CA ASN A 392 -6.19 0.87 0.45
C ASN A 392 -4.95 -0.02 0.64
N MET A 393 -4.95 -0.76 1.73
CA MET A 393 -4.06 -1.88 2.01
C MET A 393 -4.93 -3.07 2.41
N SER A 394 -4.86 -4.17 1.68
CA SER A 394 -5.70 -5.33 1.94
C SER A 394 -4.88 -6.60 2.05
N PHE A 395 -5.22 -7.45 3.02
CA PHE A 395 -4.66 -8.78 3.15
C PHE A 395 -5.75 -9.85 3.26
N GLY A 396 -5.56 -10.91 2.53
CA GLY A 396 -6.23 -12.19 2.61
C GLY A 396 -5.40 -13.20 1.84
N SER A 397 -5.47 -14.48 2.20
CA SER A 397 -4.74 -15.53 1.49
C SER A 397 -5.00 -15.45 -0.01
N TYR A 398 -3.97 -15.62 -0.84
CA TYR A 398 -4.00 -15.52 -2.30
C TYR A 398 -4.42 -14.16 -2.91
N PHE A 399 -4.57 -13.10 -2.15
CA PHE A 399 -4.89 -11.79 -2.73
C PHE A 399 -3.78 -11.29 -3.65
N GLY A 400 -2.52 -11.64 -3.36
CA GLY A 400 -1.37 -11.31 -4.20
C GLY A 400 -1.39 -11.97 -5.60
N ASP A 401 -2.20 -13.01 -5.82
CA ASP A 401 -2.50 -13.59 -7.13
C ASP A 401 -3.59 -12.73 -7.81
N TRP A 402 -3.30 -11.44 -7.94
CA TRP A 402 -4.26 -10.37 -8.19
C TRP A 402 -4.94 -10.44 -9.56
N ASP A 403 -4.35 -11.10 -10.55
CA ASP A 403 -4.88 -11.22 -11.91
C ASP A 403 -5.91 -12.37 -12.07
N ASN A 404 -6.23 -13.10 -10.99
CA ASN A 404 -7.29 -14.08 -10.99
C ASN A 404 -8.68 -13.44 -11.09
N LYS A 405 -9.63 -14.19 -11.66
CA LYS A 405 -11.03 -13.79 -11.80
C LYS A 405 -11.60 -13.26 -10.48
N ASN A 406 -12.25 -12.10 -10.51
CA ASN A 406 -12.86 -11.46 -9.34
C ASN A 406 -11.91 -11.28 -8.14
N ASN A 407 -10.60 -11.27 -8.32
CA ASN A 407 -9.68 -11.12 -7.19
C ASN A 407 -10.01 -9.86 -6.37
N PHE A 408 -10.06 -10.02 -5.05
CA PHE A 408 -10.49 -8.97 -4.12
C PHE A 408 -9.57 -7.74 -4.12
N LEU A 409 -8.28 -7.91 -4.39
CA LEU A 409 -7.32 -6.79 -4.40
C LEU A 409 -7.67 -5.72 -5.43
N ARG A 410 -8.35 -6.11 -6.53
CA ARG A 410 -8.79 -5.20 -7.61
C ARG A 410 -10.17 -4.56 -7.36
N ALA A 411 -10.96 -5.12 -6.46
CA ALA A 411 -12.32 -4.69 -6.22
C ALA A 411 -12.44 -3.20 -5.82
N PRO A 412 -11.59 -2.62 -4.97
CA PRO A 412 -11.63 -1.19 -4.63
C PRO A 412 -11.39 -0.26 -5.82
N LEU A 413 -10.62 -0.73 -6.83
CA LEU A 413 -10.37 0.05 -8.04
C LEU A 413 -11.60 0.09 -8.95
N ALA A 414 -12.36 -1.03 -9.00
CA ALA A 414 -13.52 -1.18 -9.88
C ALA A 414 -14.72 -0.33 -9.44
N LYS A 415 -14.90 -0.10 -8.14
CA LYS A 415 -16.05 0.67 -7.59
C LYS A 415 -15.70 1.31 -6.25
N GLY A 416 -16.54 2.28 -5.81
CA GLY A 416 -16.29 3.06 -4.59
C GLY A 416 -15.22 4.12 -4.79
N GLU A 417 -14.54 4.50 -3.73
CA GLU A 417 -13.57 5.60 -3.73
C GLU A 417 -12.13 5.15 -4.01
N GLY A 418 -11.85 3.84 -4.02
CA GLY A 418 -10.49 3.30 -4.09
C GLY A 418 -9.76 3.67 -5.39
N LEU A 419 -8.58 4.28 -5.24
CA LEU A 419 -7.65 4.60 -6.32
C LEU A 419 -6.42 3.71 -6.32
N THR A 420 -6.06 3.16 -5.16
CA THR A 420 -4.96 2.20 -5.01
C THR A 420 -5.35 1.10 -4.04
N ASN A 421 -4.76 -0.07 -4.19
CA ASN A 421 -4.82 -1.12 -3.19
C ASN A 421 -3.48 -1.87 -3.18
N ALA A 422 -2.79 -1.90 -2.05
CA ALA A 422 -1.57 -2.64 -1.86
C ALA A 422 -1.85 -3.95 -1.13
N TYR A 423 -1.22 -5.05 -1.55
CA TYR A 423 -1.24 -6.30 -0.80
C TYR A 423 -0.40 -6.13 0.47
N SER A 424 -1.00 -6.25 1.65
CA SER A 424 -0.48 -5.64 2.86
C SER A 424 0.17 -6.58 3.87
N SER A 425 0.73 -7.71 3.45
CA SER A 425 1.46 -8.58 4.36
C SER A 425 2.96 -8.64 4.07
N ILE A 426 3.30 -8.92 2.85
CA ILE A 426 4.65 -9.05 2.32
C ILE A 426 4.66 -8.41 0.93
N PRO A 427 5.45 -7.35 0.73
CA PRO A 427 6.31 -6.67 1.71
C PRO A 427 5.55 -5.86 2.76
N GLY A 428 6.22 -5.57 3.89
CA GLY A 428 5.73 -4.58 4.85
C GLY A 428 5.98 -3.16 4.35
N TRP A 429 4.97 -2.52 3.80
CA TRP A 429 5.08 -1.23 3.12
C TRP A 429 5.48 -0.07 4.03
N TYR A 430 6.20 0.90 3.45
CA TYR A 430 6.63 2.16 4.08
C TYR A 430 6.13 3.35 3.26
N PHE A 431 4.86 3.74 3.46
CA PHE A 431 4.21 4.82 2.68
C PHE A 431 4.38 6.23 3.26
N HIS A 432 5.09 6.39 4.36
CA HIS A 432 5.26 7.68 5.05
C HIS A 432 5.85 8.82 4.20
N HIS A 433 6.50 8.52 3.08
CA HIS A 433 7.01 9.52 2.13
C HIS A 433 5.89 10.34 1.49
N MET A 434 4.68 9.78 1.37
CA MET A 434 3.51 10.45 0.80
C MET A 434 3.09 11.66 1.65
N GLY A 435 3.38 11.67 2.95
CA GLY A 435 3.13 12.81 3.85
C GLY A 435 3.90 14.09 3.47
N LEU A 436 4.91 14.00 2.61
CA LEU A 436 5.65 15.13 2.07
C LEU A 436 5.50 15.25 0.53
N GLY A 437 4.39 14.74 -0.03
CA GLY A 437 4.00 14.94 -1.43
C GLY A 437 4.64 13.98 -2.44
N GLU A 438 5.25 12.87 -1.99
CA GLU A 438 5.62 11.80 -2.93
C GLU A 438 4.37 11.01 -3.35
N ASN A 439 4.42 10.41 -4.54
CA ASN A 439 3.39 9.48 -4.96
C ASN A 439 3.57 8.11 -4.29
N ILE A 440 2.55 7.27 -4.34
CA ILE A 440 2.59 5.93 -3.75
C ILE A 440 3.66 5.06 -4.42
N GLY A 441 3.87 5.18 -5.73
CA GLY A 441 4.88 4.44 -6.49
C GLY A 441 6.32 4.73 -6.00
N TYR A 442 6.62 5.97 -5.59
CA TYR A 442 7.89 6.28 -4.95
C TYR A 442 8.07 5.48 -3.65
N SER A 443 7.05 5.44 -2.82
CA SER A 443 7.10 4.71 -1.55
C SER A 443 7.21 3.19 -1.75
N THR A 444 6.58 2.64 -2.79
CA THR A 444 6.74 1.23 -3.13
C THR A 444 8.16 0.91 -3.59
N LEU A 445 8.74 1.77 -4.43
CA LEU A 445 10.13 1.63 -4.89
C LEU A 445 11.13 1.66 -3.72
N GLU A 446 10.98 2.62 -2.79
CA GLU A 446 11.83 2.71 -1.60
C GLU A 446 11.66 1.50 -0.68
N THR A 447 10.45 0.94 -0.59
CA THR A 447 10.19 -0.27 0.18
C THR A 447 10.87 -1.48 -0.45
N MET A 448 10.70 -1.67 -1.75
CA MET A 448 11.26 -2.81 -2.49
C MET A 448 12.79 -2.79 -2.53
N ASN A 449 13.39 -1.60 -2.56
CA ASN A 449 14.85 -1.43 -2.52
C ASN A 449 15.41 -1.34 -1.09
N ASN A 450 14.58 -1.58 -0.06
CA ASN A 450 15.00 -1.44 1.32
C ASN A 450 15.96 -2.55 1.76
N THR A 451 17.19 -2.20 2.08
CA THR A 451 18.24 -3.11 2.57
C THR A 451 18.60 -2.87 4.04
N GLY A 452 17.67 -2.29 4.84
CA GLY A 452 17.84 -2.04 6.27
C GLY A 452 17.70 -0.58 6.70
N LEU A 453 17.37 0.32 5.78
CA LEU A 453 17.04 1.71 6.12
C LEU A 453 15.76 1.76 6.96
N TYR A 454 14.79 0.96 6.60
CA TYR A 454 13.53 0.78 7.33
C TYR A 454 13.48 -0.61 7.98
N VAL A 455 12.96 -0.70 9.20
CA VAL A 455 12.82 -1.94 9.96
C VAL A 455 11.39 -2.06 10.54
N PRO A 456 10.82 -3.26 10.63
CA PRO A 456 11.40 -4.53 10.15
C PRO A 456 11.70 -4.52 8.66
N LEU A 457 12.61 -5.38 8.23
CA LEU A 457 12.85 -5.61 6.80
C LEU A 457 11.58 -6.18 6.18
N THR A 458 11.38 -5.89 4.91
CA THR A 458 10.42 -6.61 4.09
C THR A 458 10.93 -8.03 3.89
N ASP A 459 10.08 -9.03 4.08
CA ASP A 459 10.47 -10.41 3.78
C ASP A 459 10.65 -10.55 2.26
N GLY A 460 11.64 -11.28 1.82
CA GLY A 460 12.29 -11.32 0.54
C GLY A 460 11.46 -11.29 -0.75
N TRP A 461 10.17 -11.64 -0.75
CA TRP A 461 9.38 -11.51 -1.96
C TRP A 461 8.85 -10.08 -2.14
N GLN A 462 9.00 -9.58 -3.36
CA GLN A 462 8.81 -8.17 -3.68
C GLN A 462 8.06 -8.02 -5.02
N GLY A 463 6.99 -8.76 -5.19
CA GLY A 463 6.18 -8.78 -6.41
C GLY A 463 5.14 -7.66 -6.54
#